data_29132d3ac9c174060a01f136ab2388c0
#
_entry.id   29132d3ac9c174060a01f136ab2388c0
#
_cell.length_a   1.000
_cell.length_b   1.000
_cell.length_c   1.000
_cell.angle_alpha   90.00
_cell.angle_beta   90.00
_cell.angle_gamma   90.00
#
_symmetry.space_group_name_H-M   'P 1'
#
loop_
_entity.id
_entity.type
_entity.pdbx_description
1 polymer ?
#
loop_
_entity_poly.entity_id
_entity_poly.type
_entity_poly.pdbx_seq_one_letter_code
_entity_poly.pdbx_strand_id
1 'polypeptide(L)'
;MIDVLVAGGGPAGLAAAIAAARAGMDTVVVEPRTAPVDKACGEGIMPSGVAALRALGVRPSGRELHRIRYLEGGRSAQAAFRDGHGLGVRRTELHTALHRRAVELGVRVVPGKVTGIRQHHDSVGRDGTHRPLAHRRRLPALPAPP
;
A
#
# COMPACT_ATOMS: atom_id res chain seq x y z
N MET A 1 -1.66 18.98 11.43
CA MET A 1 -2.75 18.93 10.44
C MET A 1 -2.54 17.67 9.60
N ILE A 2 -3.57 16.89 9.28
CA ILE A 2 -3.42 15.68 8.48
C ILE A 2 -3.63 16.07 7.01
N ASP A 3 -2.64 15.75 6.15
CA ASP A 3 -2.73 16.01 4.72
C ASP A 3 -3.42 14.85 3.98
N VAL A 4 -3.16 13.62 4.42
CA VAL A 4 -3.72 12.40 3.80
C VAL A 4 -4.27 11.46 4.85
N LEU A 5 -5.54 11.07 4.66
CA LEU A 5 -6.16 9.99 5.43
C LEU A 5 -6.43 8.80 4.51
N VAL A 6 -5.90 7.65 4.89
CA VAL A 6 -6.08 6.39 4.18
C VAL A 6 -7.08 5.50 4.93
N ALA A 7 -8.17 5.15 4.29
CA ALA A 7 -9.16 4.23 4.82
C ALA A 7 -8.81 2.78 4.46
N GLY A 8 -8.25 2.07 5.41
CA GLY A 8 -7.82 0.68 5.29
C GLY A 8 -6.30 0.51 5.20
N GLY A 9 -5.75 -0.29 6.11
CA GLY A 9 -4.33 -0.61 6.23
C GLY A 9 -3.92 -1.88 5.46
N GLY A 10 -4.62 -2.26 4.40
CA GLY A 10 -4.18 -3.33 3.50
C GLY A 10 -2.97 -2.90 2.65
N PRO A 11 -2.38 -3.80 1.83
CA PRO A 11 -1.18 -3.47 1.04
C PRO A 11 -1.32 -2.25 0.17
N ALA A 12 -2.47 -2.03 -0.48
CA ALA A 12 -2.70 -0.85 -1.30
C ALA A 12 -2.74 0.43 -0.47
N GLY A 13 -3.44 0.41 0.67
CA GLY A 13 -3.51 1.56 1.58
C GLY A 13 -2.15 1.90 2.20
N LEU A 14 -1.41 0.89 2.66
CA LEU A 14 -0.06 1.09 3.19
C LEU A 14 0.91 1.61 2.11
N ALA A 15 0.83 1.08 0.87
CA ALA A 15 1.64 1.59 -0.24
C ALA A 15 1.33 3.06 -0.56
N ALA A 16 0.05 3.43 -0.60
CA ALA A 16 -0.38 4.82 -0.79
C ALA A 16 0.11 5.73 0.35
N ALA A 17 0.00 5.26 1.60
CA ALA A 17 0.48 5.99 2.76
C ALA A 17 2.00 6.21 2.74
N ILE A 18 2.77 5.19 2.35
CA ILE A 18 4.23 5.29 2.17
C ILE A 18 4.57 6.33 1.10
N ALA A 19 3.86 6.30 -0.04
CA ALA A 19 4.08 7.27 -1.12
C ALA A 19 3.77 8.70 -0.66
N ALA A 20 2.67 8.91 0.05
CA ALA A 20 2.29 10.19 0.60
C ALA A 20 3.31 10.72 1.63
N ALA A 21 3.74 9.89 2.57
CA ALA A 21 4.74 10.24 3.56
C ALA A 21 6.10 10.59 2.94
N ARG A 22 6.52 9.86 1.90
CA ARG A 22 7.73 10.18 1.12
C ARG A 22 7.63 11.51 0.37
N ALA A 23 6.43 11.94 0.03
CA ALA A 23 6.17 13.27 -0.51
C ALA A 23 6.08 14.38 0.57
N GLY A 24 6.38 14.05 1.83
CA GLY A 24 6.39 14.99 2.95
C GLY A 24 5.01 15.29 3.52
N MET A 25 3.98 14.48 3.20
CA MET A 25 2.62 14.69 3.68
C MET A 25 2.38 14.02 5.04
N ASP A 26 1.76 14.73 5.99
CA ASP A 26 1.30 14.16 7.26
C ASP A 26 0.18 13.14 6.98
N THR A 27 0.48 11.86 7.20
CA THR A 27 -0.36 10.76 6.74
C THR A 27 -0.87 9.90 7.89
N VAL A 28 -2.16 9.60 7.86
CA VAL A 28 -2.82 8.69 8.82
C VAL A 28 -3.52 7.56 8.06
N VAL A 29 -3.31 6.34 8.52
CA VAL A 29 -4.05 5.14 8.08
C VAL A 29 -5.03 4.74 9.17
N VAL A 30 -6.29 4.50 8.81
CA VAL A 30 -7.32 3.97 9.72
C VAL A 30 -7.60 2.53 9.34
N GLU A 31 -7.29 1.58 10.22
CA GLU A 31 -7.51 0.14 10.00
C GLU A 31 -8.20 -0.49 11.22
N PRO A 32 -9.33 -1.18 11.05
CA PRO A 32 -10.05 -1.77 12.18
C PRO A 32 -9.39 -3.04 12.75
N ARG A 33 -8.52 -3.68 12.00
CA ARG A 33 -7.88 -4.95 12.39
C ARG A 33 -6.50 -4.72 12.96
N THR A 34 -6.09 -5.59 13.87
CA THR A 34 -4.73 -5.60 14.40
C THR A 34 -3.75 -6.11 13.34
N ALA A 35 -2.59 -5.49 13.23
CA ALA A 35 -1.51 -5.95 12.35
C ALA A 35 -0.85 -7.23 12.93
N PRO A 36 -0.38 -8.17 12.08
CA PRO A 36 -0.50 -8.18 10.63
C PRO A 36 -1.90 -8.57 10.16
N VAL A 37 -2.43 -7.83 9.18
CA VAL A 37 -3.75 -8.12 8.61
C VAL A 37 -3.67 -9.32 7.67
N ASP A 38 -4.20 -10.44 8.10
CA ASP A 38 -4.35 -11.63 7.27
C ASP A 38 -5.65 -11.59 6.45
N LYS A 39 -5.56 -11.93 5.18
CA LYS A 39 -6.66 -12.05 4.25
C LYS A 39 -6.26 -12.97 3.10
N ALA A 40 -7.14 -13.87 2.70
CA ALA A 40 -6.93 -14.75 1.56
C ALA A 40 -6.40 -13.98 0.33
N CYS A 41 -5.31 -14.48 -0.24
CA CYS A 41 -4.67 -13.88 -1.41
C CYS A 41 -3.83 -14.94 -2.13
N GLY A 42 -3.49 -14.70 -3.40
CA GLY A 42 -2.70 -15.64 -4.19
C GLY A 42 -1.21 -15.71 -3.83
N GLU A 43 -0.76 -14.88 -2.88
CA GLU A 43 0.62 -14.85 -2.35
C GLU A 43 1.71 -14.74 -3.42
N GLY A 44 1.34 -14.36 -4.65
CA GLY A 44 2.25 -14.13 -5.76
C GLY A 44 2.29 -12.66 -6.17
N ILE A 45 3.49 -12.10 -6.24
CA ILE A 45 3.73 -10.73 -6.70
C ILE A 45 4.47 -10.81 -8.03
N MET A 46 3.92 -10.16 -9.06
CA MET A 46 4.53 -10.09 -10.39
C MET A 46 5.78 -9.19 -10.37
N PRO A 47 6.69 -9.31 -11.36
CA PRO A 47 7.93 -8.51 -11.40
C PRO A 47 7.71 -7.00 -11.27
N SER A 48 6.67 -6.46 -11.91
CA SER A 48 6.30 -5.03 -11.79
C SER A 48 5.92 -4.65 -10.36
N GLY A 49 5.20 -5.53 -9.66
CA GLY A 49 4.86 -5.33 -8.24
C GLY A 49 6.09 -5.39 -7.34
N VAL A 50 7.04 -6.29 -7.61
CA VAL A 50 8.33 -6.36 -6.89
C VAL A 50 9.13 -5.08 -7.10
N ALA A 51 9.18 -4.57 -8.33
CA ALA A 51 9.84 -3.30 -8.64
C ALA A 51 9.17 -2.12 -7.92
N ALA A 52 7.83 -2.07 -7.89
CA ALA A 52 7.09 -1.04 -7.16
C ALA A 52 7.35 -1.09 -5.65
N LEU A 53 7.37 -2.28 -5.03
CA LEU A 53 7.72 -2.43 -3.61
C LEU A 53 9.15 -1.93 -3.33
N ARG A 54 10.11 -2.29 -4.18
CA ARG A 54 11.50 -1.81 -4.07
C ARG A 54 11.57 -0.28 -4.17
N ALA A 55 10.83 0.32 -5.08
CA ALA A 55 10.76 1.78 -5.22
C ALA A 55 10.19 2.46 -3.97
N LEU A 56 9.29 1.81 -3.22
CA LEU A 56 8.79 2.28 -1.92
C LEU A 56 9.77 2.01 -0.77
N GLY A 57 10.87 1.31 -1.00
CA GLY A 57 11.81 0.89 0.03
C GLY A 57 11.32 -0.33 0.84
N VAL A 58 10.42 -1.13 0.28
CA VAL A 58 9.83 -2.32 0.91
C VAL A 58 10.44 -3.58 0.30
N ARG A 59 10.97 -4.45 1.14
CA ARG A 59 11.64 -5.71 0.74
C ARG A 59 11.14 -6.85 1.62
N PRO A 60 9.97 -7.43 1.32
CA PRO A 60 9.49 -8.58 2.07
C PRO A 60 10.32 -9.83 1.75
N SER A 61 10.47 -10.71 2.72
CA SER A 61 11.08 -12.01 2.50
C SER A 61 10.13 -12.92 1.73
N GLY A 62 10.67 -13.67 0.77
CA GLY A 62 9.84 -14.53 -0.06
C GLY A 62 10.67 -15.37 -1.03
N ARG A 63 10.00 -16.24 -1.78
CA ARG A 63 10.61 -17.11 -2.79
C ARG A 63 10.54 -16.45 -4.16
N GLU A 64 11.64 -16.38 -4.87
CA GLU A 64 11.65 -15.87 -6.23
C GLU A 64 10.87 -16.78 -7.19
N LEU A 65 10.09 -16.15 -8.06
CA LEU A 65 9.30 -16.77 -9.10
C LEU A 65 9.85 -16.31 -10.45
N HIS A 66 10.29 -17.24 -11.29
CA HIS A 66 10.90 -16.90 -12.58
C HIS A 66 9.96 -17.13 -13.77
N ARG A 67 8.83 -17.84 -13.53
CA ARG A 67 7.88 -18.20 -14.59
C ARG A 67 6.50 -18.47 -14.01
N ILE A 68 5.51 -18.46 -14.89
CA ILE A 68 4.16 -18.97 -14.62
C ILE A 68 3.94 -20.19 -15.48
N ARG A 69 3.33 -21.23 -14.90
CA ARG A 69 2.90 -22.43 -15.60
C ARG A 69 1.40 -22.62 -15.40
N TYR A 70 0.68 -22.71 -16.49
CA TYR A 70 -0.75 -23.04 -16.52
C TYR A 70 -0.91 -24.54 -16.81
N LEU A 71 -1.82 -25.18 -16.11
CA LEU A 71 -2.13 -26.61 -16.24
C LEU A 71 -3.62 -26.77 -16.44
N GLU A 72 -4.03 -27.52 -17.46
CA GLU A 72 -5.41 -27.84 -17.75
C GLU A 72 -5.51 -29.20 -18.45
N GLY A 73 -6.28 -30.16 -17.89
CA GLY A 73 -6.61 -31.41 -18.56
C GLY A 73 -5.42 -32.17 -19.18
N GLY A 74 -4.28 -32.21 -18.52
CA GLY A 74 -3.04 -32.85 -19.02
C GLY A 74 -2.22 -31.95 -19.97
N ARG A 75 -2.72 -30.79 -20.35
CA ARG A 75 -2.00 -29.77 -21.13
C ARG A 75 -1.27 -28.81 -20.20
N SER A 76 -0.14 -28.29 -20.65
CA SER A 76 0.56 -27.24 -19.90
C SER A 76 1.14 -26.19 -20.85
N ALA A 77 1.07 -24.94 -20.43
CA ALA A 77 1.76 -23.82 -21.04
C ALA A 77 2.56 -23.08 -19.98
N GLN A 78 3.77 -22.65 -20.30
CA GLN A 78 4.57 -21.86 -19.38
C GLN A 78 5.22 -20.70 -20.09
N ALA A 79 5.39 -19.60 -19.35
CA ALA A 79 6.10 -18.42 -19.79
C ALA A 79 7.05 -17.94 -18.69
N ALA A 80 8.29 -17.67 -19.06
CA ALA A 80 9.23 -16.99 -18.17
C ALA A 80 8.93 -15.49 -18.14
N PHE A 81 9.24 -14.84 -17.02
CA PHE A 81 9.22 -13.39 -16.95
C PHE A 81 10.37 -12.82 -17.80
N ARG A 82 10.09 -11.78 -18.56
CA ARG A 82 11.10 -11.12 -19.38
C ARG A 82 12.01 -10.21 -18.57
N ASP A 83 11.39 -9.45 -17.63
CA ASP A 83 12.05 -8.41 -16.87
C ASP A 83 11.99 -8.72 -15.38
N GLY A 84 13.07 -9.32 -14.86
CA GLY A 84 13.20 -9.62 -13.42
C GLY A 84 12.45 -10.88 -12.98
N HIS A 85 12.14 -10.94 -11.71
CA HIS A 85 11.44 -12.06 -11.08
C HIS A 85 10.22 -11.59 -10.29
N GLY A 86 9.23 -12.44 -10.20
CA GLY A 86 8.14 -12.30 -9.24
C GLY A 86 8.58 -12.77 -7.86
N LEU A 87 7.70 -12.63 -6.87
CA LEU A 87 7.95 -13.04 -5.50
C LEU A 87 6.74 -13.81 -4.95
N GLY A 88 6.96 -15.04 -4.51
CA GLY A 88 6.02 -15.76 -3.66
C GLY A 88 6.22 -15.34 -2.21
N VAL A 89 5.23 -14.67 -1.63
CA VAL A 89 5.34 -14.10 -0.29
C VAL A 89 4.02 -14.24 0.46
N ARG A 90 4.08 -14.70 1.71
CA ARG A 90 2.89 -14.78 2.55
C ARG A 90 2.28 -13.40 2.75
N ARG A 91 0.97 -13.34 2.74
CA ARG A 91 0.22 -12.10 2.94
C ARG A 91 0.63 -11.36 4.21
N THR A 92 0.83 -12.06 5.30
CA THR A 92 1.25 -11.50 6.59
C THR A 92 2.66 -10.91 6.53
N GLU A 93 3.59 -11.55 5.83
CA GLU A 93 4.96 -11.05 5.63
C GLU A 93 4.96 -9.76 4.80
N LEU A 94 4.23 -9.74 3.67
CA LEU A 94 4.07 -8.54 2.86
C LEU A 94 3.46 -7.40 3.67
N HIS A 95 2.41 -7.70 4.45
CA HIS A 95 1.76 -6.70 5.28
C HIS A 95 2.72 -6.15 6.34
N THR A 96 3.45 -7.02 7.03
CA THR A 96 4.42 -6.63 8.06
C THR A 96 5.51 -5.72 7.48
N ALA A 97 6.05 -6.07 6.30
CA ALA A 97 7.08 -5.26 5.64
C ALA A 97 6.56 -3.87 5.25
N LEU A 98 5.35 -3.79 4.70
CA LEU A 98 4.70 -2.52 4.35
C LEU A 98 4.37 -1.69 5.60
N HIS A 99 3.80 -2.31 6.62
CA HIS A 99 3.46 -1.64 7.87
C HIS A 99 4.70 -1.05 8.56
N ARG A 100 5.77 -1.85 8.70
CA ARG A 100 7.04 -1.39 9.25
C ARG A 100 7.55 -0.17 8.48
N ARG A 101 7.58 -0.24 7.15
CA ARG A 101 8.04 0.87 6.31
C ARG A 101 7.19 2.12 6.47
N ALA A 102 5.89 1.99 6.57
CA ALA A 102 4.99 3.12 6.82
C ALA A 102 5.31 3.79 8.17
N VAL A 103 5.46 3.01 9.23
CA VAL A 103 5.80 3.52 10.58
C VAL A 103 7.18 4.19 10.59
N GLU A 104 8.20 3.61 9.93
CA GLU A 104 9.53 4.22 9.78
C GLU A 104 9.47 5.62 9.13
N LEU A 105 8.51 5.85 8.25
CA LEU A 105 8.29 7.13 7.59
C LEU A 105 7.37 8.09 8.38
N GLY A 106 6.99 7.73 9.60
CA GLY A 106 6.15 8.55 10.46
C GLY A 106 4.65 8.45 10.16
N VAL A 107 4.21 7.49 9.33
CA VAL A 107 2.79 7.24 9.12
C VAL A 107 2.16 6.74 10.42
N ARG A 108 1.10 7.39 10.86
CA ARG A 108 0.32 6.96 12.02
C ARG A 108 -0.73 5.94 11.59
N VAL A 109 -0.66 4.74 12.11
CA VAL A 109 -1.70 3.71 11.91
C VAL A 109 -2.55 3.65 13.15
N VAL A 110 -3.83 3.98 13.02
CA VAL A 110 -4.76 4.07 14.14
C VAL A 110 -5.89 3.05 13.98
N PRO A 111 -6.33 2.41 15.08
CA PRO A 111 -7.47 1.52 15.04
C PRO A 111 -8.74 2.30 14.75
N GLY A 112 -9.61 1.75 13.92
CA GLY A 112 -10.90 2.37 13.60
C GLY A 112 -11.45 1.94 12.25
N LYS A 113 -12.73 2.22 12.04
CA LYS A 113 -13.44 1.96 10.79
C LYS A 113 -13.97 3.27 10.24
N VAL A 114 -13.63 3.58 8.99
CA VAL A 114 -14.25 4.69 8.28
C VAL A 114 -15.61 4.22 7.78
N THR A 115 -16.68 4.88 8.22
CA THR A 115 -18.06 4.52 7.89
C THR A 115 -18.71 5.51 6.92
N GLY A 116 -18.11 6.69 6.75
CA GLY A 116 -18.60 7.69 5.83
C GLY A 116 -17.54 8.74 5.51
N ILE A 117 -17.76 9.47 4.44
CA ILE A 117 -16.93 10.59 4.00
C ILE A 117 -17.86 11.80 3.81
N ARG A 118 -17.52 12.91 4.43
CA ARG A 118 -18.14 14.21 4.14
C ARG A 118 -17.15 15.10 3.41
N GLN A 119 -17.57 15.59 2.27
CA GLN A 119 -16.76 16.51 1.47
C GLN A 119 -17.33 17.91 1.62
N HIS A 120 -16.49 18.85 2.01
CA HIS A 120 -16.76 20.29 2.00
C HIS A 120 -15.97 20.91 0.86
N HIS A 121 -16.26 22.17 0.52
CA HIS A 121 -15.65 22.86 -0.62
C HIS A 121 -14.11 22.83 -0.61
N ASP A 122 -13.49 22.85 0.56
CA ASP A 122 -12.04 22.96 0.76
C ASP A 122 -11.45 21.91 1.71
N SER A 123 -12.26 20.96 2.17
CA SER A 123 -11.83 19.92 3.11
C SER A 123 -12.63 18.64 2.96
N VAL A 124 -12.06 17.54 3.43
CA VAL A 124 -12.72 16.23 3.53
C VAL A 124 -12.72 15.79 4.99
N GLY A 125 -13.89 15.49 5.52
CA GLY A 125 -14.08 14.92 6.86
C GLY A 125 -14.50 13.45 6.80
N ARG A 126 -14.29 12.73 7.90
CA ARG A 126 -14.81 11.37 8.09
C ARG A 126 -15.82 11.34 9.23
N ASP A 127 -16.84 10.48 9.12
CA ASP A 127 -17.72 10.16 10.24
C ASP A 127 -16.98 9.20 11.20
N GLY A 128 -17.04 9.49 12.50
CA GLY A 128 -16.52 8.64 13.57
C GLY A 128 -15.44 9.22 14.48
N THR A 129 -14.79 10.35 14.16
CA THR A 129 -13.96 11.10 15.10
C THR A 129 -13.95 12.57 14.75
N HIS A 130 -14.37 13.40 15.70
CA HIS A 130 -14.38 14.86 15.57
C HIS A 130 -12.95 15.41 15.55
N ARG A 131 -12.39 15.57 14.35
CA ARG A 131 -11.34 16.56 14.11
C ARG A 131 -11.35 16.94 12.62
N PRO A 132 -11.55 18.22 12.26
CA PRO A 132 -11.49 18.64 10.88
C PRO A 132 -10.10 18.40 10.30
N LEU A 133 -10.05 17.85 9.11
CA LEU A 133 -8.85 17.89 8.27
C LEU A 133 -8.81 19.31 7.70
N ALA A 134 -7.99 20.16 8.26
CA ALA A 134 -7.89 21.54 7.81
C ALA A 134 -6.68 21.75 6.91
N HIS A 135 -6.95 22.31 5.77
CA HIS A 135 -6.29 23.24 4.87
C HIS A 135 -4.88 23.01 4.30
N ARG A 136 -4.92 23.00 3.00
CA ARG A 136 -4.01 23.49 1.92
C ARG A 136 -2.61 23.96 2.35
N ARG A 137 -1.61 23.18 2.00
CA ARG A 137 -0.41 23.72 1.35
C ARG A 137 -0.53 23.45 -0.14
N ARG A 138 -0.33 24.46 -0.99
CA ARG A 138 -0.15 24.24 -2.43
C ARG A 138 1.02 23.28 -2.59
N LEU A 139 0.76 22.14 -3.20
CA LEU A 139 1.82 21.24 -3.64
C LEU A 139 2.73 22.02 -4.61
N PRO A 140 4.06 21.98 -4.46
CA PRO A 140 4.93 22.41 -5.53
C PRO A 140 4.61 21.58 -6.77
N ALA A 141 4.60 22.23 -7.93
CA ALA A 141 4.40 21.57 -9.21
C ALA A 141 5.43 20.44 -9.36
N LEU A 142 4.93 19.24 -9.68
CA LEU A 142 5.81 18.11 -10.02
C LEU A 142 6.64 18.52 -11.25
N PRO A 143 7.96 18.27 -11.26
CA PRO A 143 8.76 18.44 -12.46
C PRO A 143 8.19 17.53 -13.56
N ALA A 144 8.15 18.07 -14.79
CA ALA A 144 7.75 17.31 -15.97
C ALA A 144 8.62 16.05 -16.11
N PRO A 145 8.05 14.92 -16.54
CA PRO A 145 8.84 13.73 -16.83
C PRO A 145 9.82 14.00 -17.97
N PRO A 146 10.99 13.31 -17.97
CA PRO A 146 11.99 13.43 -19.02
C PRO A 146 11.46 12.91 -20.37
#